data_aad92bb51892c0c72c914021eef4f7f1
#
_entry.id   aad92bb51892c0c72c914021eef4f7f1
#
_cell.length_a   1.000
_cell.length_b   1.000
_cell.length_c   1.000
_cell.angle_alpha   90.00
_cell.angle_beta   90.00
_cell.angle_gamma   90.00
#
_symmetry.space_group_name_H-M   'P 1'
#
loop_
_entity.id
_entity.type
_entity.pdbx_description
1 polymer ?
#
loop_
_entity_poly.entity_id
_entity_poly.type
_entity_poly.pdbx_seq_one_letter_code
_entity_poly.pdbx_strand_id
1 'polypeptide(L)'
;MYFQGKKTEQNKIEDTLEKAGGEETMSDKLKVNMNEYLQLRDVVFNTLRQAIITGEFAPGERLMEIALANRLGVSRTPVREAIRKLELEGLVVMIPRKGAEVARITEKDLRDVLEVRCSLEELAAELAAERMDEEGKAKLDKALQEFEVAIESGDNAAIADSDMEFHDIIFDATGNPRLIQIISNLREQFYRYRLEYVKDTDYHIVLLNEHKELVNAIESGKKEEARKIMKKHITNQEMTVIRNIKEEY
;
A
#
# COMPACT_ATOMS: atom_id res chain seq x y z
N MET A 1 -36.90 -50.89 -34.50
CA MET A 1 -36.29 -51.91 -33.64
C MET A 1 -34.82 -51.63 -33.45
N TYR A 2 -34.50 -50.52 -32.79
CA TYR A 2 -33.12 -50.13 -32.45
C TYR A 2 -33.20 -49.07 -31.34
N PHE A 3 -33.63 -49.42 -30.13
CA PHE A 3 -33.56 -48.53 -28.96
C PHE A 3 -33.72 -49.32 -27.63
N GLN A 4 -32.94 -50.40 -27.45
CA GLN A 4 -32.90 -51.11 -26.15
C GLN A 4 -31.51 -51.57 -25.66
N GLY A 5 -30.42 -51.16 -26.32
CA GLY A 5 -29.06 -51.63 -25.99
C GLY A 5 -28.15 -50.71 -25.20
N LYS A 6 -28.55 -49.47 -24.88
CA LYS A 6 -27.65 -48.48 -24.20
C LYS A 6 -27.93 -48.21 -22.72
N LYS A 7 -29.00 -48.77 -22.14
CA LYS A 7 -29.31 -48.62 -20.70
C LYS A 7 -28.63 -49.61 -19.77
N THR A 8 -28.08 -50.69 -20.31
CA THR A 8 -27.48 -51.79 -19.52
C THR A 8 -25.98 -51.61 -19.24
N GLU A 9 -25.27 -50.80 -20.02
CA GLU A 9 -23.85 -50.53 -19.78
C GLU A 9 -23.60 -49.37 -18.80
N GLN A 10 -24.47 -48.36 -18.80
CA GLN A 10 -24.38 -47.27 -17.83
C GLN A 10 -24.67 -47.71 -16.41
N ASN A 11 -25.65 -48.59 -16.17
CA ASN A 11 -25.96 -49.11 -14.86
C ASN A 11 -24.91 -50.10 -14.32
N LYS A 12 -24.06 -50.69 -15.19
CA LYS A 12 -22.94 -51.54 -14.75
C LYS A 12 -21.71 -50.73 -14.35
N ILE A 13 -21.55 -49.53 -14.84
CA ILE A 13 -20.43 -48.61 -14.44
C ILE A 13 -20.75 -47.92 -13.12
N GLU A 14 -22.00 -47.57 -12.86
CA GLU A 14 -22.41 -46.99 -11.56
C GLU A 14 -22.32 -47.98 -10.41
N ASP A 15 -22.69 -49.27 -10.66
CA ASP A 15 -22.62 -50.32 -9.61
C ASP A 15 -21.19 -50.80 -9.31
N THR A 16 -20.21 -50.48 -10.16
CA THR A 16 -18.79 -50.81 -9.95
C THR A 16 -18.04 -49.66 -9.22
N LEU A 17 -18.57 -48.46 -9.26
CA LEU A 17 -18.01 -47.29 -8.55
C LEU A 17 -18.50 -47.21 -7.09
N GLU A 18 -19.65 -47.83 -6.74
CA GLU A 18 -20.15 -47.89 -5.37
C GLU A 18 -19.47 -48.94 -4.48
N LYS A 19 -18.72 -49.88 -5.09
CA LYS A 19 -18.02 -50.95 -4.35
C LYS A 19 -16.51 -50.78 -4.18
N ALA A 20 -15.93 -49.72 -4.73
CA ALA A 20 -14.59 -49.31 -4.38
C ALA A 20 -14.69 -48.46 -3.13
N GLY A 21 -14.63 -49.12 -1.94
CA GLY A 21 -14.59 -48.49 -0.63
C GLY A 21 -13.55 -47.39 -0.59
N GLY A 22 -14.02 -46.17 -0.29
CA GLY A 22 -13.24 -44.97 -0.33
C GLY A 22 -12.08 -44.96 0.67
N GLU A 23 -10.91 -44.80 0.17
CA GLU A 23 -9.91 -43.99 0.84
C GLU A 23 -10.30 -42.52 0.64
N GLU A 24 -10.92 -41.90 1.66
CA GLU A 24 -11.04 -40.45 1.74
C GLU A 24 -9.63 -39.88 1.67
N THR A 25 -9.23 -39.44 0.48
CA THR A 25 -7.96 -38.74 0.33
C THR A 25 -8.01 -37.45 1.17
N MET A 26 -6.95 -37.19 1.88
CA MET A 26 -6.72 -36.04 2.79
C MET A 26 -6.97 -34.65 2.15
N SER A 27 -7.23 -34.63 0.83
CA SER A 27 -7.55 -33.48 0.00
C SER A 27 -8.97 -32.90 0.21
N ASP A 28 -9.93 -33.70 0.68
CA ASP A 28 -11.33 -33.24 0.79
C ASP A 28 -11.64 -32.53 2.13
N LYS A 29 -10.70 -32.53 3.08
CA LYS A 29 -10.87 -31.90 4.42
C LYS A 29 -10.44 -30.44 4.50
N LEU A 30 -9.92 -29.87 3.39
CA LEU A 30 -9.43 -28.48 3.35
C LEU A 30 -10.41 -27.52 2.66
N LYS A 31 -11.69 -27.78 2.65
CA LYS A 31 -12.69 -26.80 2.21
C LYS A 31 -12.96 -25.78 3.32
N VAL A 32 -12.03 -24.85 3.51
CA VAL A 32 -12.29 -23.64 4.29
C VAL A 32 -12.94 -22.63 3.36
N ASN A 33 -14.18 -22.26 3.65
CA ASN A 33 -14.84 -21.16 2.97
C ASN A 33 -14.25 -19.84 3.47
N MET A 34 -13.05 -19.48 2.99
CA MET A 34 -12.22 -18.37 3.51
C MET A 34 -12.69 -17.00 3.04
N ASN A 35 -13.59 -16.90 2.05
CA ASN A 35 -13.87 -15.62 1.40
C ASN A 35 -14.54 -14.59 2.32
N GLU A 36 -15.51 -14.98 3.15
CA GLU A 36 -16.15 -14.03 4.07
C GLU A 36 -15.23 -13.60 5.21
N TYR A 37 -14.41 -14.50 5.73
CA TYR A 37 -13.49 -14.21 6.83
C TYR A 37 -12.30 -13.33 6.37
N LEU A 38 -11.77 -13.59 5.17
CA LEU A 38 -10.71 -12.76 4.57
C LEU A 38 -11.22 -11.35 4.28
N GLN A 39 -12.43 -11.22 3.75
CA GLN A 39 -13.05 -9.92 3.50
C GLN A 39 -13.26 -9.14 4.80
N LEU A 40 -13.77 -9.77 5.86
CA LEU A 40 -14.01 -9.09 7.14
C LEU A 40 -12.70 -8.63 7.80
N ARG A 41 -11.65 -9.44 7.77
CA ARG A 41 -10.33 -9.07 8.26
C ARG A 41 -9.77 -7.86 7.52
N ASP A 42 -9.89 -7.85 6.19
CA ASP A 42 -9.38 -6.76 5.36
C ASP A 42 -10.21 -5.48 5.51
N VAL A 43 -11.53 -5.60 5.70
CA VAL A 43 -12.39 -4.46 6.05
C VAL A 43 -11.99 -3.86 7.39
N VAL A 44 -11.81 -4.69 8.43
CA VAL A 44 -11.37 -4.23 9.76
C VAL A 44 -10.00 -3.57 9.68
N PHE A 45 -9.06 -4.19 8.95
CA PHE A 45 -7.73 -3.64 8.73
C PHE A 45 -7.79 -2.25 8.06
N ASN A 46 -8.50 -2.11 6.95
CA ASN A 46 -8.62 -0.84 6.23
C ASN A 46 -9.32 0.24 7.09
N THR A 47 -10.34 -0.15 7.87
CA THR A 47 -11.03 0.77 8.80
C THR A 47 -10.09 1.30 9.88
N LEU A 48 -9.33 0.40 10.53
CA LEU A 48 -8.39 0.80 11.58
C LEU A 48 -7.20 1.59 11.00
N ARG A 49 -6.72 1.19 9.82
CA ARG A 49 -5.68 1.88 9.09
C ARG A 49 -6.09 3.33 8.79
N GLN A 50 -7.28 3.51 8.22
CA GLN A 50 -7.79 4.84 7.91
C GLN A 50 -7.93 5.69 9.18
N ALA A 51 -8.46 5.14 10.26
CA ALA A 51 -8.60 5.83 11.54
C ALA A 51 -7.25 6.27 12.15
N ILE A 52 -6.19 5.48 11.95
CA ILE A 52 -4.82 5.88 12.37
C ILE A 52 -4.30 7.01 11.47
N ILE A 53 -4.44 6.86 10.16
CA ILE A 53 -3.92 7.81 9.16
C ILE A 53 -4.60 9.18 9.31
N THR A 54 -5.92 9.20 9.52
CA THR A 54 -6.69 10.45 9.69
C THR A 54 -6.55 11.06 11.09
N GLY A 55 -5.80 10.41 12.01
CA GLY A 55 -5.60 10.90 13.37
C GLY A 55 -6.77 10.65 14.32
N GLU A 56 -7.77 9.84 13.94
CA GLU A 56 -8.84 9.41 14.86
C GLU A 56 -8.27 8.60 16.04
N PHE A 57 -7.20 7.84 15.79
CA PHE A 57 -6.34 7.28 16.82
C PHE A 57 -5.03 8.06 16.88
N ALA A 58 -4.78 8.71 18.00
CA ALA A 58 -3.59 9.54 18.17
C ALA A 58 -2.30 8.69 18.28
N PRO A 59 -1.12 9.20 17.86
CA PRO A 59 0.16 8.53 18.08
C PRO A 59 0.38 8.20 19.56
N GLY A 60 0.65 6.93 19.88
CA GLY A 60 0.79 6.39 21.23
C GLY A 60 -0.53 5.98 21.87
N GLU A 61 -1.67 6.11 21.21
CA GLU A 61 -2.95 5.63 21.69
C GLU A 61 -2.99 4.08 21.69
N ARG A 62 -3.59 3.52 22.76
CA ARG A 62 -3.68 2.06 22.90
C ARG A 62 -4.85 1.48 22.14
N LEU A 63 -4.56 0.49 21.30
CA LEU A 63 -5.55 -0.24 20.53
C LEU A 63 -6.00 -1.50 21.29
N MET A 64 -7.08 -1.37 22.06
CA MET A 64 -7.61 -2.46 22.87
C MET A 64 -8.49 -3.39 22.03
N GLU A 65 -8.03 -4.64 21.74
CA GLU A 65 -8.75 -5.63 20.90
C GLU A 65 -10.23 -5.77 21.28
N ILE A 66 -10.53 -5.82 22.57
CA ILE A 66 -11.92 -6.02 23.06
C ILE A 66 -12.78 -4.78 22.76
N ALA A 67 -12.25 -3.59 23.01
CA ALA A 67 -12.97 -2.34 22.77
C ALA A 67 -13.22 -2.13 21.26
N LEU A 68 -12.20 -2.40 20.43
CA LEU A 68 -12.30 -2.31 18.98
C LEU A 68 -13.29 -3.35 18.42
N ALA A 69 -13.25 -4.60 18.90
CA ALA A 69 -14.19 -5.62 18.48
C ALA A 69 -15.65 -5.23 18.78
N ASN A 70 -15.90 -4.69 19.97
CA ASN A 70 -17.22 -4.20 20.35
C ASN A 70 -17.65 -2.99 19.50
N ARG A 71 -16.75 -2.01 19.27
CA ARG A 71 -17.02 -0.81 18.48
C ARG A 71 -17.33 -1.15 17.02
N LEU A 72 -16.63 -2.14 16.45
CA LEU A 72 -16.78 -2.56 15.06
C LEU A 72 -17.88 -3.64 14.87
N GLY A 73 -18.46 -4.16 15.95
CA GLY A 73 -19.47 -5.22 15.87
C GLY A 73 -18.94 -6.56 15.35
N VAL A 74 -17.66 -6.87 15.58
CA VAL A 74 -17.00 -8.08 15.07
C VAL A 74 -16.38 -8.90 16.22
N SER A 75 -15.95 -10.13 15.93
CA SER A 75 -15.19 -10.94 16.89
C SER A 75 -13.76 -10.41 17.08
N ARG A 76 -13.07 -10.83 18.13
CA ARG A 76 -11.69 -10.40 18.43
C ARG A 76 -10.68 -10.88 17.40
N THR A 77 -10.94 -11.98 16.71
CA THR A 77 -9.97 -12.58 15.77
C THR A 77 -9.64 -11.68 14.59
N PRO A 78 -10.62 -11.15 13.79
CA PRO A 78 -10.29 -10.23 12.71
C PRO A 78 -9.62 -8.93 13.19
N VAL A 79 -9.95 -8.45 14.40
CA VAL A 79 -9.27 -7.28 14.99
C VAL A 79 -7.80 -7.56 15.29
N ARG A 80 -7.50 -8.72 15.90
CA ARG A 80 -6.13 -9.13 16.19
C ARG A 80 -5.30 -9.30 14.93
N GLU A 81 -5.86 -9.93 13.90
CA GLU A 81 -5.18 -10.09 12.60
C GLU A 81 -4.96 -8.74 11.91
N ALA A 82 -5.92 -7.82 12.01
CA ALA A 82 -5.76 -6.45 11.51
C ALA A 82 -4.64 -5.71 12.25
N ILE A 83 -4.61 -5.77 13.58
CA ILE A 83 -3.53 -5.16 14.40
C ILE A 83 -2.16 -5.72 14.02
N ARG A 84 -2.03 -7.03 13.81
CA ARG A 84 -0.78 -7.64 13.35
C ARG A 84 -0.35 -7.12 11.98
N LYS A 85 -1.31 -6.94 11.06
CA LYS A 85 -1.01 -6.39 9.75
C LYS A 85 -0.59 -4.93 9.85
N LEU A 86 -1.23 -4.13 10.71
CA LEU A 86 -0.83 -2.75 11.01
C LEU A 86 0.56 -2.67 11.66
N GLU A 87 0.94 -3.66 12.48
CA GLU A 87 2.30 -3.77 13.04
C GLU A 87 3.34 -4.02 11.94
N LEU A 88 3.05 -4.92 10.99
CA LEU A 88 3.92 -5.17 9.82
C LEU A 88 4.09 -3.92 8.93
N GLU A 89 3.09 -3.06 8.87
CA GLU A 89 3.13 -1.79 8.15
C GLU A 89 3.77 -0.65 8.98
N GLY A 90 4.19 -0.93 10.22
CA GLY A 90 4.78 0.08 11.09
C GLY A 90 3.81 1.14 11.62
N LEU A 91 2.49 0.96 11.42
CA LEU A 91 1.44 1.86 11.94
C LEU A 91 1.12 1.59 13.41
N VAL A 92 1.47 0.43 13.91
CA VAL A 92 1.25 -0.04 15.28
C VAL A 92 2.53 -0.66 15.82
N VAL A 93 2.78 -0.49 17.10
CA VAL A 93 3.86 -1.17 17.84
C VAL A 93 3.27 -2.05 18.92
N MET A 94 3.81 -3.27 19.08
CA MET A 94 3.45 -4.15 20.18
C MET A 94 4.35 -3.90 21.37
N ILE A 95 3.78 -3.37 22.46
CA ILE A 95 4.52 -3.11 23.69
C ILE A 95 4.34 -4.28 24.65
N PRO A 96 5.40 -4.93 25.13
CA PRO A 96 5.30 -6.04 26.06
C PRO A 96 4.45 -5.69 27.28
N ARG A 97 3.46 -6.53 27.59
CA ARG A 97 2.49 -6.40 28.70
C ARG A 97 1.49 -5.24 28.55
N LYS A 98 1.64 -4.35 27.58
CA LYS A 98 0.73 -3.23 27.35
C LYS A 98 -0.20 -3.43 26.15
N GLY A 99 0.19 -4.27 25.19
CA GLY A 99 -0.59 -4.55 23.98
C GLY A 99 -0.17 -3.64 22.82
N ALA A 100 -1.09 -3.41 21.89
CA ALA A 100 -0.87 -2.61 20.70
C ALA A 100 -1.05 -1.11 20.99
N GLU A 101 -0.15 -0.28 20.47
CA GLU A 101 -0.24 1.18 20.50
C GLU A 101 0.03 1.74 19.10
N VAL A 102 -0.64 2.84 18.74
CA VAL A 102 -0.37 3.56 17.48
C VAL A 102 1.09 4.02 17.50
N ALA A 103 1.82 3.67 16.45
CA ALA A 103 3.24 4.01 16.38
C ALA A 103 3.44 5.52 16.27
N ARG A 104 4.45 6.04 16.98
CA ARG A 104 4.92 7.42 16.80
C ARG A 104 5.95 7.46 15.66
N ILE A 105 5.97 8.53 14.89
CA ILE A 105 7.06 8.77 13.94
C ILE A 105 8.25 9.29 14.76
N THR A 106 9.33 8.54 14.80
CA THR A 106 10.59 9.06 15.36
C THR A 106 11.49 9.56 14.24
N GLU A 107 12.36 10.53 14.53
CA GLU A 107 13.33 11.02 13.54
C GLU A 107 14.22 9.88 13.02
N LYS A 108 14.54 8.91 13.88
CA LYS A 108 15.34 7.75 13.49
C LYS A 108 14.60 6.85 12.49
N ASP A 109 13.36 6.48 12.80
CA ASP A 109 12.54 5.61 11.92
C ASP A 109 12.30 6.28 10.57
N LEU A 110 12.06 7.61 10.58
CA LEU A 110 11.93 8.41 9.37
C LEU A 110 13.19 8.30 8.50
N ARG A 111 14.37 8.54 9.07
CA ARG A 111 15.63 8.48 8.33
C ARG A 111 15.90 7.09 7.78
N ASP A 112 15.73 6.04 8.59
CA ASP A 112 15.94 4.65 8.18
C ASP A 112 15.04 4.27 6.98
N VAL A 113 13.77 4.69 7.00
CA VAL A 113 12.82 4.41 5.90
C VAL A 113 13.11 5.26 4.66
N LEU A 114 13.40 6.55 4.83
CA LEU A 114 13.65 7.45 3.69
C LEU A 114 15.00 7.19 3.01
N GLU A 115 16.01 6.67 3.71
CA GLU A 115 17.25 6.21 3.09
C GLU A 115 16.99 5.08 2.08
N VAL A 116 16.17 4.10 2.45
CA VAL A 116 15.75 3.02 1.55
C VAL A 116 14.89 3.55 0.42
N ARG A 117 13.89 4.38 0.75
CA ARG A 117 13.00 5.01 -0.23
C ARG A 117 13.78 5.80 -1.28
N CYS A 118 14.71 6.65 -0.85
CA CYS A 118 15.53 7.46 -1.73
C CYS A 118 16.27 6.59 -2.75
N SER A 119 16.92 5.50 -2.29
CA SER A 119 17.66 4.60 -3.16
C SER A 119 16.77 3.89 -4.19
N LEU A 120 15.56 3.47 -3.80
CA LEU A 120 14.62 2.80 -4.69
C LEU A 120 13.99 3.76 -5.70
N GLU A 121 13.61 4.97 -5.26
CA GLU A 121 12.97 5.96 -6.13
C GLU A 121 13.97 6.66 -7.07
N GLU A 122 15.23 6.88 -6.64
CA GLU A 122 16.30 7.29 -7.54
C GLU A 122 16.45 6.30 -8.72
N LEU A 123 16.48 5.00 -8.41
CA LEU A 123 16.56 3.95 -9.44
C LEU A 123 15.30 3.94 -10.31
N ALA A 124 14.12 4.12 -9.70
CA ALA A 124 12.86 4.15 -10.45
C ALA A 124 12.82 5.31 -11.45
N ALA A 125 13.21 6.53 -11.04
CA ALA A 125 13.27 7.70 -11.91
C ALA A 125 14.26 7.52 -13.08
N GLU A 126 15.44 6.94 -12.80
CA GLU A 126 16.43 6.61 -13.84
C GLU A 126 15.86 5.64 -14.88
N LEU A 127 15.23 4.55 -14.42
CA LEU A 127 14.65 3.53 -15.29
C LEU A 127 13.42 4.03 -16.04
N ALA A 128 12.59 4.85 -15.41
CA ALA A 128 11.44 5.49 -16.07
C ALA A 128 11.90 6.41 -17.21
N ALA A 129 12.91 7.24 -16.98
CA ALA A 129 13.48 8.10 -18.03
C ALA A 129 14.06 7.30 -19.22
N GLU A 130 14.49 6.06 -18.98
CA GLU A 130 14.99 5.17 -20.04
C GLU A 130 13.88 4.45 -20.81
N ARG A 131 12.74 4.12 -20.13
CA ARG A 131 11.80 3.08 -20.59
C ARG A 131 10.38 3.57 -20.82
N MET A 132 10.04 4.75 -20.29
CA MET A 132 8.67 5.27 -20.40
C MET A 132 8.30 5.51 -21.85
N ASP A 133 7.20 4.93 -22.29
CA ASP A 133 6.63 5.15 -23.62
C ASP A 133 5.72 6.38 -23.65
N GLU A 134 5.19 6.72 -24.83
CA GLU A 134 4.33 7.90 -25.03
C GLU A 134 3.01 7.80 -24.24
N GLU A 135 2.49 6.60 -24.00
CA GLU A 135 1.31 6.42 -23.15
C GLU A 135 1.62 6.70 -21.69
N GLY A 136 2.79 6.24 -21.21
CA GLY A 136 3.29 6.53 -19.87
C GLY A 136 3.52 8.02 -19.64
N LYS A 137 4.10 8.73 -20.60
CA LYS A 137 4.30 10.20 -20.55
C LYS A 137 2.97 10.93 -20.43
N ALA A 138 1.97 10.57 -21.25
CA ALA A 138 0.64 11.16 -21.19
C ALA A 138 -0.05 10.91 -19.83
N LYS A 139 0.16 9.73 -19.20
CA LYS A 139 -0.34 9.44 -17.86
C LYS A 139 0.38 10.28 -16.81
N LEU A 140 1.69 10.45 -16.93
CA LEU A 140 2.50 11.23 -16.00
C LEU A 140 2.13 12.72 -16.02
N ASP A 141 1.94 13.28 -17.23
CA ASP A 141 1.43 14.65 -17.40
C ASP A 141 0.05 14.86 -16.78
N LYS A 142 -0.85 13.88 -16.99
CA LYS A 142 -2.18 13.94 -16.40
C LYS A 142 -2.11 13.90 -14.87
N ALA A 143 -1.28 13.03 -14.30
CA ALA A 143 -1.10 12.93 -12.85
C ALA A 143 -0.50 14.22 -12.27
N LEU A 144 0.41 14.88 -12.99
CA LEU A 144 0.93 16.20 -12.60
C LEU A 144 -0.17 17.26 -12.53
N GLN A 145 -1.10 17.27 -13.51
CA GLN A 145 -2.25 18.18 -13.50
C GLN A 145 -3.22 17.89 -12.34
N GLU A 146 -3.49 16.62 -12.09
CA GLU A 146 -4.34 16.18 -10.96
C GLU A 146 -3.70 16.56 -9.62
N PHE A 147 -2.38 16.45 -9.50
CA PHE A 147 -1.63 16.91 -8.34
C PHE A 147 -1.70 18.44 -8.15
N GLU A 148 -1.61 19.23 -9.21
CA GLU A 148 -1.76 20.69 -9.16
C GLU A 148 -3.18 21.07 -8.65
N VAL A 149 -4.22 20.39 -9.12
CA VAL A 149 -5.60 20.57 -8.65
C VAL A 149 -5.75 20.17 -7.18
N ALA A 150 -5.11 19.07 -6.76
CA ALA A 150 -5.13 18.65 -5.36
C ALA A 150 -4.49 19.71 -4.44
N ILE A 151 -3.34 20.29 -4.85
CA ILE A 151 -2.71 21.40 -4.11
C ILE A 151 -3.64 22.60 -3.99
N GLU A 152 -4.33 22.98 -5.07
CA GLU A 152 -5.28 24.10 -5.05
C GLU A 152 -6.48 23.86 -4.11
N SER A 153 -6.87 22.61 -3.91
CA SER A 153 -7.95 22.24 -2.99
C SER A 153 -7.60 22.47 -1.52
N GLY A 154 -6.30 22.40 -1.17
CA GLY A 154 -5.81 22.47 0.20
C GLY A 154 -6.16 21.25 1.07
N ASP A 155 -6.70 20.18 0.48
CA ASP A 155 -6.99 18.93 1.19
C ASP A 155 -5.73 18.05 1.24
N ASN A 156 -5.14 17.94 2.43
CA ASN A 156 -3.91 17.17 2.66
C ASN A 156 -4.03 15.69 2.25
N ALA A 157 -5.21 15.08 2.42
CA ALA A 157 -5.42 13.70 2.00
C ALA A 157 -5.43 13.59 0.47
N ALA A 158 -6.13 14.49 -0.22
CA ALA A 158 -6.16 14.53 -1.68
C ALA A 158 -4.76 14.81 -2.27
N ILE A 159 -4.00 15.71 -1.65
CA ILE A 159 -2.60 15.99 -2.06
C ILE A 159 -1.73 14.73 -1.89
N ALA A 160 -1.81 14.05 -0.75
CA ALA A 160 -1.02 12.84 -0.49
C ALA A 160 -1.40 11.69 -1.43
N ASP A 161 -2.68 11.51 -1.73
CA ASP A 161 -3.16 10.48 -2.65
C ASP A 161 -2.68 10.77 -4.09
N SER A 162 -2.80 12.01 -4.55
CA SER A 162 -2.36 12.40 -5.89
C SER A 162 -0.83 12.33 -6.05
N ASP A 163 -0.07 12.69 -5.01
CA ASP A 163 1.39 12.49 -4.97
C ASP A 163 1.76 11.00 -5.09
N MET A 164 1.01 10.14 -4.41
CA MET A 164 1.22 8.70 -4.49
C MET A 164 0.95 8.16 -5.90
N GLU A 165 -0.14 8.59 -6.54
CA GLU A 165 -0.48 8.19 -7.91
C GLU A 165 0.58 8.65 -8.93
N PHE A 166 1.10 9.87 -8.76
CA PHE A 166 2.19 10.39 -9.58
C PHE A 166 3.44 9.50 -9.51
N HIS A 167 3.87 9.12 -8.31
CA HIS A 167 5.01 8.23 -8.12
C HIS A 167 4.74 6.80 -8.63
N ASP A 168 3.52 6.26 -8.46
CA ASP A 168 3.15 4.93 -8.96
C ASP A 168 3.33 4.82 -10.48
N ILE A 169 3.00 5.86 -11.25
CA ILE A 169 3.21 5.89 -12.71
C ILE A 169 4.71 5.79 -13.05
N ILE A 170 5.57 6.46 -12.28
CA ILE A 170 7.02 6.37 -12.45
C ILE A 170 7.51 4.94 -12.14
N PHE A 171 6.98 4.31 -11.08
CA PHE A 171 7.35 2.94 -10.72
C PHE A 171 6.91 1.93 -11.78
N ASP A 172 5.70 2.05 -12.31
CA ASP A 172 5.18 1.19 -13.37
C ASP A 172 6.01 1.31 -14.65
N ALA A 173 6.42 2.53 -15.02
CA ALA A 173 7.25 2.79 -16.19
C ALA A 173 8.65 2.14 -16.12
N THR A 174 9.11 1.73 -14.92
CA THR A 174 10.37 0.98 -14.78
C THR A 174 10.33 -0.37 -15.47
N GLY A 175 9.14 -0.98 -15.64
CA GLY A 175 8.98 -2.33 -16.15
C GLY A 175 9.71 -3.40 -15.31
N ASN A 176 10.06 -3.07 -14.05
CA ASN A 176 10.78 -3.96 -13.14
C ASN A 176 9.85 -4.47 -12.01
N PRO A 177 9.25 -5.66 -12.16
CA PRO A 177 8.26 -6.15 -11.19
C PRO A 177 8.87 -6.38 -9.80
N ARG A 178 10.17 -6.58 -9.68
CA ARG A 178 10.83 -6.76 -8.38
C ARG A 178 10.96 -5.43 -7.65
N LEU A 179 11.33 -4.36 -8.36
CA LEU A 179 11.39 -3.01 -7.81
C LEU A 179 10.00 -2.57 -7.35
N ILE A 180 9.00 -2.74 -8.20
CA ILE A 180 7.60 -2.40 -7.91
C ILE A 180 7.11 -3.15 -6.65
N GLN A 181 7.40 -4.46 -6.54
CA GLN A 181 7.01 -5.25 -5.38
C GLN A 181 7.67 -4.76 -4.08
N ILE A 182 8.97 -4.42 -4.11
CA ILE A 182 9.69 -3.91 -2.92
C ILE A 182 9.09 -2.56 -2.49
N ILE A 183 8.88 -1.64 -3.43
CA ILE A 183 8.26 -0.33 -3.16
C ILE A 183 6.84 -0.50 -2.61
N SER A 184 6.04 -1.38 -3.20
CA SER A 184 4.67 -1.66 -2.75
C SER A 184 4.60 -2.17 -1.30
N ASN A 185 5.60 -2.94 -0.85
CA ASN A 185 5.68 -3.40 0.54
C ASN A 185 5.96 -2.26 1.54
N LEU A 186 6.55 -1.15 1.06
CA LEU A 186 6.86 0.03 1.87
C LEU A 186 5.85 1.17 1.68
N ARG A 187 4.88 0.98 0.76
CA ARG A 187 3.92 2.01 0.33
C ARG A 187 3.20 2.69 1.49
N GLU A 188 2.77 1.89 2.47
CA GLU A 188 2.02 2.39 3.62
C GLU A 188 2.88 3.24 4.57
N GLN A 189 4.14 2.86 4.72
CA GLN A 189 5.09 3.67 5.48
C GLN A 189 5.37 4.98 4.76
N PHE A 190 5.55 4.95 3.43
CA PHE A 190 5.75 6.16 2.63
C PHE A 190 4.53 7.08 2.69
N TYR A 191 3.31 6.53 2.62
CA TYR A 191 2.07 7.31 2.69
C TYR A 191 1.94 8.08 4.00
N ARG A 192 2.31 7.46 5.12
CA ARG A 192 2.31 8.13 6.43
C ARG A 192 3.22 9.37 6.45
N TYR A 193 4.40 9.27 5.85
CA TYR A 193 5.31 10.40 5.75
C TYR A 193 4.83 11.46 4.76
N ARG A 194 4.13 11.04 3.70
CA ARG A 194 3.45 11.98 2.79
C ARG A 194 2.47 12.87 3.53
N LEU A 195 1.59 12.30 4.32
CA LEU A 195 0.65 13.04 5.15
C LEU A 195 1.34 14.04 6.08
N GLU A 196 2.57 13.76 6.53
CA GLU A 196 3.31 14.69 7.38
C GLU A 196 3.89 15.88 6.59
N TYR A 197 4.52 15.68 5.42
CA TYR A 197 5.10 16.81 4.70
C TYR A 197 4.05 17.68 3.98
N VAL A 198 2.92 17.14 3.59
CA VAL A 198 1.84 17.93 2.97
C VAL A 198 1.09 18.84 3.96
N LYS A 199 1.29 18.68 5.26
CA LYS A 199 0.78 19.63 6.27
C LYS A 199 1.42 21.01 6.13
N ASP A 200 2.63 21.08 5.62
CA ASP A 200 3.36 22.33 5.40
C ASP A 200 2.94 22.96 4.07
N THR A 201 2.04 23.92 4.15
CA THR A 201 1.50 24.63 2.96
C THR A 201 2.55 25.41 2.19
N ASP A 202 3.61 25.91 2.86
CA ASP A 202 4.70 26.62 2.20
C ASP A 202 5.54 25.68 1.33
N TYR A 203 5.52 24.39 1.65
CA TYR A 203 6.20 23.37 0.88
C TYR A 203 5.45 22.95 -0.41
N HIS A 204 4.15 23.19 -0.52
CA HIS A 204 3.33 22.75 -1.66
C HIS A 204 3.85 23.28 -3.00
N ILE A 205 4.27 24.56 -3.06
CA ILE A 205 4.81 25.12 -4.29
C ILE A 205 6.18 24.53 -4.66
N VAL A 206 6.99 24.19 -3.66
CA VAL A 206 8.28 23.52 -3.87
C VAL A 206 8.04 22.12 -4.43
N LEU A 207 7.13 21.37 -3.84
CA LEU A 207 6.76 20.02 -4.22
C LEU A 207 6.26 19.97 -5.69
N LEU A 208 5.34 20.88 -6.05
CA LEU A 208 4.84 21.00 -7.42
C LEU A 208 5.95 21.31 -8.44
N ASN A 209 6.87 22.21 -8.09
CA ASN A 209 7.99 22.54 -8.99
C ASN A 209 8.94 21.37 -9.18
N GLU A 210 9.22 20.60 -8.11
CA GLU A 210 10.04 19.39 -8.18
C GLU A 210 9.39 18.31 -9.05
N HIS A 211 8.06 18.13 -8.99
CA HIS A 211 7.34 17.23 -9.88
C HIS A 211 7.44 17.71 -11.35
N LYS A 212 7.28 19.01 -11.62
CA LYS A 212 7.45 19.56 -12.97
C LYS A 212 8.87 19.35 -13.51
N GLU A 213 9.89 19.55 -12.68
CA GLU A 213 11.30 19.28 -13.05
C GLU A 213 11.50 17.78 -13.37
N LEU A 214 10.90 16.89 -12.57
CA LEU A 214 11.02 15.44 -12.71
C LEU A 214 10.34 14.95 -14.00
N VAL A 215 9.11 15.41 -14.30
CA VAL A 215 8.41 15.12 -15.57
C VAL A 215 9.26 15.51 -16.75
N ASN A 216 9.77 16.75 -16.80
CA ASN A 216 10.64 17.23 -17.88
C ASN A 216 11.89 16.35 -18.09
N ALA A 217 12.52 15.90 -17.00
CA ALA A 217 13.71 15.05 -17.09
C ALA A 217 13.37 13.65 -17.60
N ILE A 218 12.27 13.05 -17.12
CA ILE A 218 11.81 11.72 -17.54
C ILE A 218 11.41 11.74 -19.02
N GLU A 219 10.57 12.68 -19.44
CA GLU A 219 10.09 12.79 -20.82
C GLU A 219 11.21 13.04 -21.82
N SER A 220 12.24 13.81 -21.40
CA SER A 220 13.44 14.06 -22.20
C SER A 220 14.44 12.90 -22.21
N GLY A 221 14.18 11.80 -21.51
CA GLY A 221 15.08 10.65 -21.41
C GLY A 221 16.38 10.93 -20.65
N LYS A 222 16.41 11.98 -19.82
CA LYS A 222 17.61 12.43 -19.09
C LYS A 222 17.78 11.67 -17.76
N LYS A 223 18.22 10.43 -17.84
CA LYS A 223 18.31 9.49 -16.72
C LYS A 223 19.00 10.04 -15.48
N GLU A 224 20.22 10.55 -15.62
CA GLU A 224 21.01 11.10 -14.52
C GLU A 224 20.40 12.37 -13.90
N GLU A 225 19.68 13.17 -14.71
CA GLU A 225 18.96 14.35 -14.24
C GLU A 225 17.73 13.95 -13.44
N ALA A 226 16.92 13.02 -13.96
CA ALA A 226 15.74 12.47 -13.28
C ALA A 226 16.12 11.86 -11.93
N ARG A 227 17.19 11.06 -11.88
CA ARG A 227 17.75 10.49 -10.67
C ARG A 227 18.12 11.57 -9.63
N LYS A 228 18.85 12.62 -10.04
CA LYS A 228 19.26 13.71 -9.15
C LYS A 228 18.09 14.52 -8.61
N ILE A 229 17.10 14.77 -9.47
CA ILE A 229 15.88 15.49 -9.07
C ILE A 229 15.11 14.65 -8.05
N MET A 230 14.92 13.36 -8.29
CA MET A 230 14.24 12.45 -7.35
C MET A 230 14.96 12.42 -5.99
N LYS A 231 16.29 12.32 -6.00
CA LYS A 231 17.07 12.38 -4.76
C LYS A 231 16.82 13.66 -3.98
N LYS A 232 16.90 14.82 -4.64
CA LYS A 232 16.65 16.14 -4.05
C LYS A 232 15.22 16.20 -3.48
N HIS A 233 14.23 15.71 -4.24
CA HIS A 233 12.84 15.66 -3.88
C HIS A 233 12.61 14.87 -2.57
N ILE A 234 13.10 13.63 -2.47
CA ILE A 234 12.98 12.83 -1.25
C ILE A 234 13.72 13.46 -0.07
N THR A 235 14.91 14.05 -0.30
CA THR A 235 15.67 14.74 0.76
C THR A 235 14.93 15.98 1.28
N ASN A 236 14.27 16.74 0.43
CA ASN A 236 13.48 17.89 0.84
C ASN A 236 12.23 17.49 1.63
N GLN A 237 11.58 16.39 1.24
CA GLN A 237 10.47 15.79 2.02
C GLN A 237 10.95 15.38 3.42
N GLU A 238 12.13 14.71 3.52
CA GLU A 238 12.72 14.33 4.80
C GLU A 238 12.92 15.56 5.73
N MET A 239 13.52 16.62 5.20
CA MET A 239 13.77 17.84 5.97
C MET A 239 12.48 18.48 6.46
N THR A 240 11.43 18.48 5.62
CA THR A 240 10.12 19.04 5.97
C THR A 240 9.47 18.24 7.10
N VAL A 241 9.45 16.90 7.00
CA VAL A 241 8.89 16.05 8.06
C VAL A 241 9.67 16.22 9.39
N ILE A 242 11.01 16.27 9.33
CA ILE A 242 11.84 16.48 10.55
C ILE A 242 11.51 17.82 11.20
N ARG A 243 11.29 18.86 10.41
CA ARG A 243 10.89 20.17 10.93
C ARG A 243 9.52 20.08 11.61
N ASN A 244 8.53 19.50 10.98
CA ASN A 244 7.18 19.36 11.51
C ASN A 244 7.16 18.56 12.82
N ILE A 245 7.89 17.43 12.88
CA ILE A 245 8.00 16.63 14.11
C ILE A 245 8.62 17.44 15.28
N LYS A 246 9.60 18.30 15.00
CA LYS A 246 10.26 19.11 16.05
C LYS A 246 9.39 20.26 16.56
N GLU A 247 8.45 20.72 15.76
CA GLU A 247 7.51 21.78 16.13
C GLU A 247 6.31 21.24 16.95
N GLU A 248 5.98 19.96 16.81
CA GLU A 248 4.91 19.29 17.57
C GLU A 248 5.33 18.87 19.00
N TYR A 249 6.62 18.85 19.34
CA TYR A 249 7.18 18.41 20.62
C TYR A 249 8.14 19.44 21.24
#